data_805def5c8ebec260921fabbcc86a2500
#
_entry.id   805def5c8ebec260921fabbcc86a2500
#
_cell.length_a   1.000
_cell.length_b   1.000
_cell.length_c   1.000
_cell.angle_alpha   90.00
_cell.angle_beta   90.00
_cell.angle_gamma   90.00
#
_symmetry.space_group_name_H-M   'P 1'
#
loop_
_entity.id
_entity.type
_entity.pdbx_description
1 polymer ?
#
loop_
_entity_poly.entity_id
_entity_poly.type
_entity_poly.pdbx_seq_one_letter_code
_entity_poly.pdbx_strand_id
1 'polypeptide(L)'
;MELLVLVLLAGTPASSIHPRRWERGGAIREIALDMAPNSFDDQYRRCHFRMARALPALNRTEFVPYGDFAEAWSKAVEHWGSRARRDSRACRAQRGSQLQLAQAIALLAYTMEEGLYQEFNKAVRTAGRSRREYLHAFHFKVLHFLLTEALRDLRSAQGHPRCLHVYRGVDGIRFTGRPGQLVRFGQFASTSLLKNVSQYYGTSTTFEVDTCHGADIRDFSYYPEEEEVLIPPFETFRVTNITLRGDDAYIHLRSHGVHSKYNCAWFPGRSLPRDPPGLTGLLLAALAAVTGTP
;
A
#
# COMPACT_ATOMS: atom_id res chain seq x y z
N MET A 1 19.11 63.85 -19.62
CA MET A 1 20.01 62.69 -19.55
C MET A 1 19.55 61.81 -18.41
N GLU A 2 18.58 60.95 -18.70
CA GLU A 2 18.04 60.01 -17.69
C GLU A 2 18.70 58.64 -17.91
N LEU A 3 19.32 58.11 -16.85
CA LEU A 3 19.91 56.79 -16.84
C LEU A 3 18.76 55.77 -16.59
N LEU A 4 18.44 54.98 -17.62
CA LEU A 4 17.60 53.79 -17.46
C LEU A 4 18.45 52.68 -16.81
N VAL A 5 18.10 52.35 -15.55
CA VAL A 5 18.63 51.20 -14.84
C VAL A 5 17.79 49.99 -15.24
N LEU A 6 18.33 49.11 -16.07
CA LEU A 6 17.76 47.80 -16.37
C LEU A 6 17.98 46.85 -15.17
N VAL A 7 16.93 46.60 -14.42
CA VAL A 7 16.92 45.54 -13.41
C VAL A 7 16.69 44.22 -14.10
N LEU A 8 17.76 43.45 -14.31
CA LEU A 8 17.70 42.04 -14.71
C LEU A 8 17.14 41.23 -13.53
N LEU A 9 15.85 40.85 -13.63
CA LEU A 9 15.28 39.83 -12.78
C LEU A 9 15.88 38.49 -13.17
N ALA A 10 16.94 38.08 -12.45
CA ALA A 10 17.45 36.72 -12.49
C ALA A 10 16.37 35.82 -11.87
N GLY A 11 15.70 35.05 -12.71
CA GLY A 11 14.80 33.97 -12.28
C GLY A 11 15.62 32.96 -11.48
N THR A 12 15.30 32.82 -10.22
CA THR A 12 15.82 31.73 -9.40
C THR A 12 15.30 30.41 -9.98
N PRO A 13 16.18 29.42 -10.27
CA PRO A 13 15.70 28.10 -10.67
C PRO A 13 14.91 27.50 -9.51
N ALA A 14 13.73 26.98 -9.80
CA ALA A 14 12.96 26.17 -8.86
C ALA A 14 13.89 25.07 -8.32
N SER A 15 14.19 25.14 -7.04
CA SER A 15 14.91 24.08 -6.34
C SER A 15 14.07 22.82 -6.42
N SER A 16 14.47 21.89 -7.26
CA SER A 16 14.01 20.51 -7.19
C SER A 16 14.43 19.97 -5.83
N ILE A 17 13.49 19.84 -4.90
CA ILE A 17 13.71 19.20 -3.61
C ILE A 17 13.81 17.70 -3.94
N HIS A 18 15.03 17.26 -4.22
CA HIS A 18 15.32 15.82 -4.28
C HIS A 18 15.34 15.29 -2.84
N PRO A 19 14.63 14.17 -2.56
CA PRO A 19 14.76 13.51 -1.27
C PRO A 19 16.23 13.19 -1.00
N ARG A 20 16.67 13.44 0.23
CA ARG A 20 18.07 13.28 0.64
C ARG A 20 18.54 11.87 0.33
N ARG A 21 19.60 11.78 -0.47
CA ARG A 21 20.39 10.56 -0.64
C ARG A 21 20.90 10.15 0.73
N TRP A 22 20.41 9.03 1.26
CA TRP A 22 20.92 8.46 2.50
C TRP A 22 22.36 8.02 2.27
N GLU A 23 23.31 8.62 3.01
CA GLU A 23 24.69 8.13 3.00
C GLU A 23 24.74 6.77 3.69
N ARG A 24 25.32 5.77 3.03
CA ARG A 24 25.52 4.43 3.61
C ARG A 24 26.48 4.54 4.78
N GLY A 25 25.96 4.60 6.00
CA GLY A 25 26.77 4.71 7.22
C GLY A 25 26.38 3.72 8.32
N GLY A 26 25.34 2.90 8.14
CA GLY A 26 24.85 1.92 9.10
C GLY A 26 25.06 0.47 8.67
N ALA A 27 25.25 -0.45 9.62
CA ALA A 27 25.28 -1.89 9.35
C ALA A 27 23.96 -2.33 8.68
N ILE A 28 24.06 -3.06 7.56
CA ILE A 28 22.89 -3.62 6.86
C ILE A 28 22.22 -4.63 7.79
N ARG A 29 20.92 -4.44 8.05
CA ARG A 29 20.11 -5.35 8.85
C ARG A 29 19.47 -6.42 7.97
N GLU A 30 19.62 -7.69 8.33
CA GLU A 30 18.89 -8.77 7.66
C GLU A 30 17.49 -8.96 8.24
N ILE A 31 16.51 -9.12 7.35
CA ILE A 31 15.12 -9.44 7.70
C ILE A 31 14.62 -10.55 6.77
N ALA A 32 14.14 -11.64 7.36
CA ALA A 32 13.50 -12.70 6.59
C ALA A 32 12.12 -12.23 6.10
N LEU A 33 11.84 -12.46 4.81
CA LEU A 33 10.50 -12.31 4.25
C LEU A 33 9.56 -13.36 4.85
N ASP A 34 8.34 -12.95 5.18
CA ASP A 34 7.31 -13.81 5.73
C ASP A 34 5.90 -13.41 5.23
N MET A 35 4.88 -14.04 5.80
CA MET A 35 3.47 -13.74 5.50
C MET A 35 2.91 -12.59 6.35
N ALA A 36 3.75 -11.82 7.03
CA ALA A 36 3.38 -10.71 7.88
C ALA A 36 2.19 -11.05 8.82
N PRO A 37 2.35 -12.02 9.74
CA PRO A 37 1.22 -12.60 10.50
C PRO A 37 0.52 -11.61 11.43
N ASN A 38 1.18 -10.51 11.75
CA ASN A 38 0.65 -9.45 12.62
C ASN A 38 0.06 -8.26 11.85
N SER A 39 0.05 -8.32 10.52
CA SER A 39 -0.51 -7.26 9.68
C SER A 39 -2.02 -7.15 9.83
N PHE A 40 -2.51 -5.91 9.82
CA PHE A 40 -3.93 -5.64 9.65
C PHE A 40 -4.25 -5.56 8.15
N ASP A 41 -5.07 -6.49 7.68
CA ASP A 41 -5.24 -6.83 6.26
C ASP A 41 -6.71 -6.86 5.82
N ASP A 42 -7.57 -6.09 6.48
CA ASP A 42 -9.00 -6.05 6.18
C ASP A 42 -9.26 -5.54 4.76
N GLN A 43 -9.99 -6.32 3.98
CA GLN A 43 -10.40 -5.96 2.63
C GLN A 43 -11.80 -5.33 2.58
N TYR A 44 -12.49 -5.21 3.70
CA TYR A 44 -13.85 -4.66 3.84
C TYR A 44 -14.89 -5.27 2.90
N ARG A 45 -14.70 -6.54 2.52
CA ARG A 45 -15.62 -7.24 1.62
C ARG A 45 -17.02 -7.33 2.24
N ARG A 46 -18.01 -6.82 1.50
CA ARG A 46 -19.43 -6.79 1.90
C ARG A 46 -19.78 -5.86 3.07
N CYS A 47 -18.83 -5.04 3.55
CA CYS A 47 -19.13 -4.06 4.60
C CYS A 47 -18.66 -2.62 4.26
N HIS A 48 -18.16 -2.37 3.05
CA HIS A 48 -17.69 -1.06 2.64
C HIS A 48 -18.72 0.05 2.88
N PHE A 49 -19.99 -0.13 2.53
CA PHE A 49 -21.03 0.87 2.82
C PHE A 49 -21.22 1.11 4.32
N ARG A 50 -21.14 0.06 5.16
CA ARG A 50 -21.23 0.22 6.61
C ARG A 50 -20.01 0.96 7.15
N MET A 51 -18.82 0.66 6.62
CA MET A 51 -17.58 1.32 7.02
C MET A 51 -17.60 2.80 6.60
N ALA A 52 -18.03 3.10 5.36
CA ALA A 52 -18.20 4.48 4.89
C ALA A 52 -19.15 5.29 5.80
N ARG A 53 -20.24 4.68 6.27
CA ARG A 53 -21.15 5.31 7.24
C ARG A 53 -20.54 5.53 8.62
N ALA A 54 -19.55 4.75 9.01
CA ALA A 54 -18.84 4.89 10.28
C ALA A 54 -17.76 5.97 10.25
N LEU A 55 -17.29 6.39 9.06
CA LEU A 55 -16.20 7.36 8.91
C LEU A 55 -16.39 8.66 9.70
N PRO A 56 -17.57 9.33 9.73
CA PRO A 56 -17.71 10.57 10.48
C PRO A 56 -17.47 10.42 11.99
N ALA A 57 -17.82 9.24 12.56
CA ALA A 57 -17.55 8.94 13.96
C ALA A 57 -16.09 8.62 14.20
N LEU A 58 -15.48 7.81 13.31
CA LEU A 58 -14.06 7.47 13.36
C LEU A 58 -13.17 8.70 13.21
N ASN A 59 -13.46 9.59 12.27
CA ASN A 59 -12.73 10.84 12.10
C ASN A 59 -12.64 11.64 13.40
N ARG A 60 -13.75 11.81 14.12
CA ARG A 60 -13.74 12.54 15.39
C ARG A 60 -12.83 11.91 16.45
N THR A 61 -12.60 10.61 16.40
CA THR A 61 -11.78 9.90 17.39
C THR A 61 -10.33 9.72 16.96
N GLU A 62 -10.04 9.70 15.67
CA GLU A 62 -8.70 9.43 15.14
C GLU A 62 -7.89 10.71 14.83
N PHE A 63 -8.54 11.82 14.45
CA PHE A 63 -7.84 13.07 14.16
C PHE A 63 -7.39 13.84 15.40
N VAL A 64 -8.05 13.69 16.54
CA VAL A 64 -7.73 14.48 17.76
C VAL A 64 -6.47 13.98 18.49
N PRO A 65 -6.23 12.67 18.66
CA PRO A 65 -5.05 12.18 19.37
C PRO A 65 -3.74 12.24 18.58
N TYR A 66 -3.80 12.36 17.25
CA TYR A 66 -2.65 12.29 16.34
C TYR A 66 -2.59 13.55 15.49
N GLY A 67 -1.95 14.57 16.03
CA GLY A 67 -1.75 15.87 15.36
C GLY A 67 -1.16 15.71 13.96
N ASP A 68 -0.21 14.82 13.80
CA ASP A 68 0.50 14.59 12.53
C ASP A 68 -0.43 14.06 11.43
N PHE A 69 -1.38 13.16 11.77
CA PHE A 69 -2.37 12.69 10.80
C PHE A 69 -3.34 13.81 10.41
N ALA A 70 -3.83 14.59 11.37
CA ALA A 70 -4.72 15.71 11.09
C ALA A 70 -4.03 16.81 10.28
N GLU A 71 -2.75 17.08 10.59
CA GLU A 71 -1.94 18.04 9.86
C GLU A 71 -1.69 17.59 8.41
N ALA A 72 -1.21 16.36 8.21
CA ALA A 72 -0.99 15.80 6.87
C ALA A 72 -2.29 15.77 6.05
N TRP A 73 -3.42 15.43 6.67
CA TRP A 73 -4.73 15.48 6.02
C TRP A 73 -5.11 16.89 5.59
N SER A 74 -4.94 17.87 6.47
CA SER A 74 -5.25 19.28 6.17
C SER A 74 -4.40 19.82 5.02
N LYS A 75 -3.11 19.52 5.03
CA LYS A 75 -2.19 19.87 3.93
C LYS A 75 -2.59 19.21 2.62
N ALA A 76 -3.00 17.93 2.67
CA ALA A 76 -3.47 17.21 1.48
C ALA A 76 -4.77 17.81 0.93
N VAL A 77 -5.72 18.22 1.77
CA VAL A 77 -6.95 18.91 1.36
C VAL A 77 -6.62 20.23 0.64
N GLU A 78 -5.74 21.05 1.21
CA GLU A 78 -5.32 22.32 0.62
C GLU A 78 -4.61 22.12 -0.72
N HIS A 79 -3.66 21.18 -0.75
CA HIS A 79 -2.91 20.87 -1.96
C HIS A 79 -3.82 20.34 -3.07
N TRP A 80 -4.75 19.43 -2.76
CA TRP A 80 -5.72 18.91 -3.72
C TRP A 80 -6.59 20.01 -4.28
N GLY A 81 -7.12 20.88 -3.42
CA GLY A 81 -7.92 22.03 -3.84
C GLY A 81 -7.16 22.99 -4.78
N SER A 82 -5.88 23.22 -4.52
CA SER A 82 -5.00 24.03 -5.35
C SER A 82 -4.68 23.34 -6.69
N ARG A 83 -4.40 22.04 -6.67
CA ARG A 83 -4.13 21.22 -7.87
C ARG A 83 -5.36 21.12 -8.76
N ALA A 84 -6.54 20.88 -8.19
CA ALA A 84 -7.80 20.80 -8.94
C ALA A 84 -8.16 22.11 -9.65
N ARG A 85 -7.79 23.26 -9.09
CA ARG A 85 -7.98 24.56 -9.75
C ARG A 85 -7.01 24.82 -10.89
N ARG A 86 -5.77 24.32 -10.79
CA ARG A 86 -4.69 24.59 -11.76
C ARG A 86 -4.61 23.53 -12.86
N ASP A 87 -4.89 22.29 -12.53
CA ASP A 87 -4.76 21.15 -13.44
C ASP A 87 -6.09 20.39 -13.59
N SER A 88 -6.71 20.56 -14.76
CA SER A 88 -7.93 19.81 -15.12
C SER A 88 -7.70 18.28 -15.18
N ARG A 89 -6.45 17.82 -15.22
CA ARG A 89 -6.07 16.40 -15.28
C ARG A 89 -6.46 15.69 -13.99
N ALA A 90 -6.13 16.27 -12.82
CA ALA A 90 -6.48 15.70 -11.52
C ALA A 90 -8.02 15.53 -11.37
N CYS A 91 -8.80 16.55 -11.78
CA CYS A 91 -10.27 16.46 -11.76
C CYS A 91 -10.82 15.44 -12.77
N ARG A 92 -10.17 15.29 -13.94
CA ARG A 92 -10.57 14.26 -14.92
C ARG A 92 -10.24 12.87 -14.43
N ALA A 93 -9.05 12.67 -13.85
CA ALA A 93 -8.64 11.40 -13.27
C ALA A 93 -9.59 10.96 -12.16
N GLN A 94 -9.97 11.87 -11.25
CA GLN A 94 -10.94 11.58 -10.19
C GLN A 94 -12.31 11.19 -10.76
N ARG A 95 -12.83 11.92 -11.73
CA ARG A 95 -14.12 11.60 -12.37
C ARG A 95 -14.06 10.29 -13.18
N GLY A 96 -12.96 10.06 -13.90
CA GLY A 96 -12.78 8.87 -14.71
C GLY A 96 -12.59 7.60 -13.87
N SER A 97 -11.93 7.70 -12.71
CA SER A 97 -11.70 6.60 -11.79
C SER A 97 -12.87 6.35 -10.83
N GLN A 98 -13.87 7.23 -10.81
CA GLN A 98 -15.00 7.22 -9.86
C GLN A 98 -14.56 7.34 -8.38
N LEU A 99 -13.33 7.78 -8.11
CA LEU A 99 -12.84 8.00 -6.75
C LEU A 99 -13.62 9.09 -6.03
N GLN A 100 -13.99 8.83 -4.80
CA GLN A 100 -14.51 9.85 -3.90
C GLN A 100 -13.39 10.82 -3.50
N LEU A 101 -13.75 12.07 -3.20
CA LEU A 101 -12.78 13.10 -2.80
C LEU A 101 -11.91 12.66 -1.62
N ALA A 102 -12.53 12.01 -0.62
CA ALA A 102 -11.80 11.52 0.56
C ALA A 102 -10.74 10.45 0.20
N GLN A 103 -11.00 9.60 -0.79
CA GLN A 103 -10.05 8.60 -1.28
C GLN A 103 -8.86 9.27 -2.00
N ALA A 104 -9.12 10.29 -2.83
CA ALA A 104 -8.08 11.06 -3.50
C ALA A 104 -7.19 11.81 -2.49
N ILE A 105 -7.80 12.42 -1.47
CA ILE A 105 -7.07 13.08 -0.37
C ILE A 105 -6.25 12.06 0.45
N ALA A 106 -6.78 10.86 0.70
CA ALA A 106 -6.07 9.81 1.43
C ALA A 106 -4.81 9.34 0.68
N LEU A 107 -4.89 9.15 -0.65
CA LEU A 107 -3.74 8.83 -1.48
C LEU A 107 -2.70 9.96 -1.45
N LEU A 108 -3.15 11.20 -1.60
CA LEU A 108 -2.25 12.36 -1.54
C LEU A 108 -1.57 12.49 -0.18
N ALA A 109 -2.31 12.38 0.93
CA ALA A 109 -1.76 12.44 2.28
C ALA A 109 -0.74 11.31 2.55
N TYR A 110 -1.01 10.11 2.05
CA TYR A 110 -0.11 8.97 2.18
C TYR A 110 1.22 9.17 1.43
N THR A 111 1.21 9.84 0.29
CA THR A 111 2.39 10.04 -0.57
C THR A 111 3.19 11.31 -0.23
N MET A 112 2.70 12.18 0.66
CA MET A 112 3.45 13.35 1.14
C MET A 112 4.58 12.94 2.08
N GLU A 113 5.72 13.68 2.04
CA GLU A 113 6.91 13.42 2.88
C GLU A 113 6.77 13.91 4.34
N GLU A 114 5.70 13.58 5.02
CA GLU A 114 5.41 14.14 6.35
C GLU A 114 5.50 13.10 7.48
N GLY A 115 6.21 11.98 7.26
CA GLY A 115 6.31 10.93 8.29
C GLY A 115 5.06 10.06 8.44
N LEU A 116 3.90 10.54 7.99
CA LEU A 116 2.62 9.85 8.12
C LEU A 116 2.67 8.40 7.59
N TYR A 117 3.23 8.20 6.38
CA TYR A 117 3.27 6.87 5.78
C TYR A 117 4.12 5.89 6.60
N GLN A 118 5.18 6.36 7.28
CA GLN A 118 6.05 5.51 8.11
C GLN A 118 5.32 5.05 9.35
N GLU A 119 4.67 5.95 10.08
CA GLU A 119 3.88 5.62 11.27
C GLU A 119 2.68 4.75 10.95
N PHE A 120 1.96 5.12 9.90
CA PHE A 120 0.82 4.36 9.39
C PHE A 120 1.22 2.93 9.03
N ASN A 121 2.24 2.74 8.22
CA ASN A 121 2.69 1.42 7.80
C ASN A 121 3.24 0.59 8.95
N LYS A 122 3.95 1.20 9.91
CA LYS A 122 4.36 0.55 11.16
C LYS A 122 3.14 0.07 11.96
N ALA A 123 2.11 0.89 12.07
CA ALA A 123 0.87 0.52 12.74
C ALA A 123 0.13 -0.59 12.00
N VAL A 124 0.02 -0.54 10.66
CA VAL A 124 -0.60 -1.61 9.85
C VAL A 124 0.09 -2.95 10.06
N ARG A 125 1.43 -2.98 10.12
CA ARG A 125 2.21 -4.22 10.31
C ARG A 125 1.96 -4.91 11.64
N THR A 126 1.41 -4.23 12.63
CA THR A 126 1.25 -4.74 14.02
C THR A 126 -0.20 -4.85 14.47
N ALA A 127 -1.11 -4.04 13.92
CA ALA A 127 -2.50 -3.95 14.37
C ALA A 127 -3.32 -5.25 14.20
N GLY A 128 -2.84 -6.15 13.36
CA GLY A 128 -3.48 -7.46 13.12
C GLY A 128 -3.11 -8.55 14.13
N ARG A 129 -2.37 -8.26 15.21
CA ARG A 129 -2.12 -9.24 16.29
C ARG A 129 -3.40 -9.73 16.92
N SER A 130 -4.32 -8.81 17.18
CA SER A 130 -5.64 -9.14 17.71
C SER A 130 -6.69 -8.10 17.31
N ARG A 131 -7.98 -8.51 17.29
CA ARG A 131 -9.08 -7.56 17.08
C ARG A 131 -9.11 -6.47 18.16
N ARG A 132 -8.71 -6.78 19.38
CA ARG A 132 -8.62 -5.81 20.48
C ARG A 132 -7.60 -4.73 20.17
N GLU A 133 -6.41 -5.11 19.69
CA GLU A 133 -5.35 -4.18 19.29
C GLU A 133 -5.83 -3.27 18.16
N TYR A 134 -6.44 -3.84 17.12
CA TYR A 134 -7.05 -3.07 16.05
C TYR A 134 -8.09 -2.05 16.57
N LEU A 135 -8.99 -2.47 17.45
CA LEU A 135 -10.06 -1.59 17.92
C LEU A 135 -9.54 -0.44 18.78
N HIS A 136 -8.54 -0.68 19.65
CA HIS A 136 -8.14 0.24 20.71
C HIS A 136 -6.79 0.92 20.49
N ALA A 137 -5.88 0.32 19.72
CA ALA A 137 -4.52 0.83 19.50
C ALA A 137 -4.23 1.25 18.06
N PHE A 138 -5.05 0.84 17.08
CA PHE A 138 -4.87 1.25 15.70
C PHE A 138 -5.68 2.50 15.39
N HIS A 139 -5.00 3.63 15.26
CA HIS A 139 -5.65 4.95 15.10
C HIS A 139 -5.69 5.46 13.66
N PHE A 140 -5.48 4.57 12.70
CA PHE A 140 -5.50 4.85 11.27
C PHE A 140 -6.58 4.07 10.51
N LYS A 141 -7.71 3.75 11.16
CA LYS A 141 -8.80 2.97 10.54
C LYS A 141 -9.38 3.68 9.33
N VAL A 142 -9.50 5.00 9.43
CA VAL A 142 -10.00 5.84 8.33
C VAL A 142 -9.06 5.77 7.15
N LEU A 143 -7.76 6.01 7.35
CA LEU A 143 -6.76 6.00 6.28
C LEU A 143 -6.66 4.61 5.63
N HIS A 144 -6.60 3.55 6.45
CA HIS A 144 -6.56 2.16 5.96
C HIS A 144 -7.77 1.82 5.08
N PHE A 145 -8.97 2.20 5.51
CA PHE A 145 -10.19 1.98 4.75
C PHE A 145 -10.17 2.75 3.43
N LEU A 146 -9.89 4.06 3.48
CA LEU A 146 -9.92 4.90 2.29
C LEU A 146 -8.88 4.46 1.25
N LEU A 147 -7.66 4.11 1.66
CA LEU A 147 -6.64 3.58 0.74
C LEU A 147 -7.06 2.23 0.15
N THR A 148 -7.60 1.32 0.97
CA THR A 148 -8.07 0.01 0.48
C THR A 148 -9.15 0.16 -0.58
N GLU A 149 -10.14 1.03 -0.34
CA GLU A 149 -11.20 1.31 -1.28
C GLU A 149 -10.68 2.02 -2.54
N ALA A 150 -9.79 3.02 -2.37
CA ALA A 150 -9.19 3.73 -3.49
C ALA A 150 -8.46 2.79 -4.45
N LEU A 151 -7.61 1.89 -3.92
CA LEU A 151 -6.89 0.94 -4.77
C LEU A 151 -7.84 0.00 -5.51
N ARG A 152 -8.92 -0.46 -4.86
CA ARG A 152 -9.92 -1.29 -5.51
C ARG A 152 -10.63 -0.56 -6.65
N ASP A 153 -11.05 0.68 -6.39
CA ASP A 153 -11.80 1.49 -7.37
C ASP A 153 -10.89 1.86 -8.56
N LEU A 154 -9.65 2.28 -8.29
CA LEU A 154 -8.64 2.55 -9.33
C LEU A 154 -8.36 1.31 -10.17
N ARG A 155 -8.13 0.17 -9.52
CA ARG A 155 -7.87 -1.08 -10.23
C ARG A 155 -9.01 -1.47 -11.15
N SER A 156 -10.25 -1.28 -10.70
CA SER A 156 -11.45 -1.53 -11.49
C SER A 156 -11.57 -0.58 -12.67
N ALA A 157 -11.30 0.73 -12.47
CA ALA A 157 -11.41 1.76 -13.49
C ALA A 157 -10.29 1.68 -14.55
N GLN A 158 -9.07 1.29 -14.14
CA GLN A 158 -7.93 1.17 -15.04
C GLN A 158 -8.05 -0.01 -16.03
N GLY A 159 -9.03 -0.90 -15.82
CA GLY A 159 -9.34 -1.98 -16.77
C GLY A 159 -8.16 -2.92 -17.06
N HIS A 160 -7.15 -2.96 -16.17
CA HIS A 160 -5.96 -3.77 -16.37
C HIS A 160 -6.29 -5.25 -16.12
N PRO A 161 -6.47 -6.08 -17.16
CA PRO A 161 -6.62 -7.53 -17.00
C PRO A 161 -5.31 -8.19 -16.57
N ARG A 162 -4.18 -7.47 -16.70
CA ARG A 162 -2.82 -7.96 -16.42
C ARG A 162 -2.25 -7.35 -15.15
N CYS A 163 -1.36 -8.09 -14.50
CA CYS A 163 -0.57 -7.57 -13.41
C CYS A 163 0.38 -6.47 -13.89
N LEU A 164 0.69 -5.53 -13.01
CA LEU A 164 1.68 -4.48 -13.28
C LEU A 164 3.06 -4.99 -12.86
N HIS A 165 4.08 -4.65 -13.66
CA HIS A 165 5.47 -4.92 -13.35
C HIS A 165 6.11 -3.67 -12.76
N VAL A 166 6.58 -3.76 -11.52
CA VAL A 166 7.01 -2.61 -10.73
C VAL A 166 8.28 -2.90 -9.93
N TYR A 167 8.92 -1.84 -9.44
CA TYR A 167 10.17 -1.88 -8.71
C TYR A 167 10.04 -1.19 -7.36
N ARG A 168 10.76 -1.72 -6.34
CA ARG A 168 10.91 -1.10 -5.03
C ARG A 168 12.32 -1.25 -4.53
N GLY A 169 12.96 -0.13 -4.19
CA GLY A 169 14.24 -0.08 -3.50
C GLY A 169 14.06 0.07 -1.99
N VAL A 170 14.97 -0.52 -1.22
CA VAL A 170 15.03 -0.38 0.24
C VAL A 170 16.47 -0.20 0.66
N ASP A 171 16.74 0.81 1.47
CA ASP A 171 18.07 1.06 2.04
C ASP A 171 18.21 0.48 3.45
N GLY A 172 19.45 0.10 3.82
CA GLY A 172 19.82 -0.37 5.14
C GLY A 172 19.21 -1.72 5.56
N ILE A 173 18.40 -2.36 4.70
CA ILE A 173 17.78 -3.66 4.99
C ILE A 173 18.05 -4.62 3.83
N ARG A 174 18.66 -5.75 4.16
CA ARG A 174 18.77 -6.91 3.28
C ARG A 174 17.67 -7.91 3.59
N PHE A 175 16.69 -8.02 2.71
CA PHE A 175 15.67 -9.03 2.84
C PHE A 175 16.18 -10.39 2.38
N THR A 176 15.79 -11.44 3.10
CA THR A 176 16.14 -12.83 2.79
C THR A 176 14.89 -13.68 2.63
N GLY A 177 15.01 -14.77 1.87
CA GLY A 177 13.91 -15.69 1.61
C GLY A 177 14.38 -16.88 0.77
N ARG A 178 13.44 -17.64 0.25
CA ARG A 178 13.72 -18.79 -0.62
C ARG A 178 12.79 -18.82 -1.83
N PRO A 179 13.28 -19.18 -3.03
CA PRO A 179 12.40 -19.41 -4.17
C PRO A 179 11.27 -20.40 -3.81
N GLY A 180 10.06 -20.10 -4.28
CA GLY A 180 8.85 -20.85 -3.97
C GLY A 180 8.14 -20.40 -2.69
N GLN A 181 8.78 -19.65 -1.79
CA GLN A 181 8.18 -19.16 -0.56
C GLN A 181 7.05 -18.17 -0.86
N LEU A 182 5.97 -18.25 -0.06
CA LEU A 182 4.91 -17.24 -0.06
C LEU A 182 5.23 -16.16 0.97
N VAL A 183 5.05 -14.91 0.56
CA VAL A 183 5.36 -13.73 1.36
C VAL A 183 4.34 -12.62 1.14
N ARG A 184 4.29 -11.64 2.06
CA ARG A 184 3.52 -10.39 1.91
C ARG A 184 4.35 -9.20 2.38
N PHE A 185 4.09 -8.02 1.84
CA PHE A 185 4.63 -6.79 2.45
C PHE A 185 3.98 -6.52 3.81
N GLY A 186 2.71 -6.87 3.98
CA GLY A 186 1.97 -6.71 5.24
C GLY A 186 1.74 -5.25 5.63
N GLN A 187 1.92 -4.34 4.69
CA GLN A 187 1.66 -2.91 4.77
C GLN A 187 1.34 -2.42 3.36
N PHE A 188 0.88 -1.19 3.23
CA PHE A 188 0.83 -0.55 1.91
C PHE A 188 2.27 -0.35 1.42
N ALA A 189 2.56 -0.79 0.22
CA ALA A 189 3.92 -0.73 -0.31
C ALA A 189 3.97 0.11 -1.58
N SER A 190 4.63 1.26 -1.49
CA SER A 190 4.95 2.12 -2.62
C SER A 190 5.98 1.46 -3.51
N THR A 191 5.69 1.41 -4.79
CA THR A 191 6.54 0.89 -5.85
C THR A 191 6.49 1.85 -7.03
N SER A 192 7.39 1.73 -7.99
CA SER A 192 7.38 2.56 -9.20
C SER A 192 7.39 1.70 -10.45
N LEU A 193 6.76 2.16 -11.52
CA LEU A 193 6.91 1.59 -12.86
C LEU A 193 8.32 1.84 -13.42
N LEU A 194 9.04 2.80 -12.84
CA LEU A 194 10.37 3.22 -13.25
C LEU A 194 11.43 2.64 -12.31
N LYS A 195 12.30 1.78 -12.84
CA LYS A 195 13.38 1.15 -12.07
C LYS A 195 14.37 2.16 -11.48
N ASN A 196 14.70 3.20 -12.22
CA ASN A 196 15.61 4.24 -11.76
C ASN A 196 15.04 5.01 -10.57
N VAL A 197 13.73 5.25 -10.51
CA VAL A 197 13.06 5.88 -9.36
C VAL A 197 13.22 5.01 -8.12
N SER A 198 12.99 3.70 -8.22
CA SER A 198 13.12 2.80 -7.07
C SER A 198 14.53 2.80 -6.46
N GLN A 199 15.56 3.05 -7.25
CA GLN A 199 16.96 3.09 -6.80
C GLN A 199 17.28 4.30 -5.90
N TYR A 200 16.51 5.39 -6.00
CA TYR A 200 16.66 6.53 -5.08
C TYR A 200 16.31 6.17 -3.64
N TYR A 201 15.40 5.19 -3.46
CA TYR A 201 14.93 4.73 -2.15
C TYR A 201 15.84 3.66 -1.53
N GLY A 202 16.92 3.28 -2.22
CA GLY A 202 17.95 2.38 -1.73
C GLY A 202 18.19 1.17 -2.61
N THR A 203 19.35 0.54 -2.40
CA THR A 203 19.81 -0.61 -3.19
C THR A 203 20.13 -1.82 -2.32
N SER A 204 20.13 -1.72 -0.99
CA SER A 204 20.41 -2.84 -0.09
C SER A 204 19.45 -4.02 -0.34
N THR A 205 18.20 -3.73 -0.72
CA THR A 205 17.32 -4.69 -1.39
C THR A 205 16.57 -4.03 -2.53
N THR A 206 16.61 -4.66 -3.69
CA THR A 206 15.78 -4.30 -4.85
C THR A 206 14.74 -5.39 -5.07
N PHE A 207 13.48 -5.03 -4.96
CA PHE A 207 12.36 -5.87 -5.36
C PHE A 207 11.93 -5.56 -6.78
N GLU A 208 11.73 -6.62 -7.56
CA GLU A 208 11.08 -6.61 -8.87
C GLU A 208 9.78 -7.40 -8.72
N VAL A 209 8.63 -6.76 -8.96
CA VAL A 209 7.34 -7.27 -8.49
C VAL A 209 6.32 -7.28 -9.62
N ASP A 210 5.72 -8.44 -9.90
CA ASP A 210 4.50 -8.53 -10.68
C ASP A 210 3.31 -8.48 -9.71
N THR A 211 2.65 -7.31 -9.60
CA THR A 211 1.48 -7.10 -8.73
C THR A 211 0.18 -7.14 -9.53
N CYS A 212 -0.82 -7.89 -9.04
CA CYS A 212 -2.14 -8.00 -9.64
C CYS A 212 -3.22 -7.23 -8.86
N HIS A 213 -2.90 -6.77 -7.64
CA HIS A 213 -3.81 -6.01 -6.77
C HIS A 213 -3.34 -4.58 -6.50
N GLY A 214 -2.11 -4.24 -6.86
CA GLY A 214 -1.62 -2.87 -6.86
C GLY A 214 -2.33 -2.00 -7.91
N ALA A 215 -2.43 -0.72 -7.66
CA ALA A 215 -3.01 0.26 -8.57
C ALA A 215 -2.04 1.40 -8.84
N ASP A 216 -2.02 1.89 -10.07
CA ASP A 216 -1.31 3.10 -10.47
C ASP A 216 -2.00 4.31 -9.84
N ILE A 217 -1.28 5.05 -9.00
CA ILE A 217 -1.79 6.19 -8.25
C ILE A 217 -1.16 7.52 -8.67
N ARG A 218 -0.37 7.55 -9.77
CA ARG A 218 0.38 8.74 -10.21
C ARG A 218 -0.46 10.02 -10.29
N ASP A 219 -1.72 9.91 -10.72
CA ASP A 219 -2.61 11.07 -10.84
C ASP A 219 -3.09 11.61 -9.48
N PHE A 220 -2.89 10.86 -8.41
CA PHE A 220 -3.29 11.15 -7.03
C PHE A 220 -2.10 11.30 -6.08
N SER A 221 -0.89 10.91 -6.52
CA SER A 221 0.35 11.04 -5.76
C SER A 221 0.79 12.51 -5.63
N TYR A 222 1.51 12.82 -4.57
CA TYR A 222 2.18 14.09 -4.39
C TYR A 222 3.34 14.26 -5.38
N TYR A 223 3.98 13.13 -5.78
CA TYR A 223 5.07 13.04 -6.75
C TYR A 223 4.64 12.24 -7.99
N PRO A 224 3.86 12.85 -8.90
CA PRO A 224 3.33 12.13 -10.07
C PRO A 224 4.41 11.61 -11.03
N GLU A 225 5.62 12.22 -11.00
CA GLU A 225 6.78 11.83 -11.80
C GLU A 225 7.40 10.50 -11.36
N GLU A 226 7.09 10.03 -10.15
CA GLU A 226 7.57 8.74 -9.65
C GLU A 226 6.81 7.55 -10.23
N GLU A 227 5.75 7.80 -10.98
CA GLU A 227 4.89 6.77 -11.58
C GLU A 227 4.53 5.67 -10.57
N GLU A 228 4.05 6.11 -9.41
CA GLU A 228 3.84 5.26 -8.26
C GLU A 228 2.69 4.26 -8.46
N VAL A 229 2.98 3.01 -8.11
CA VAL A 229 1.98 1.94 -7.94
C VAL A 229 1.95 1.54 -6.48
N LEU A 230 0.79 1.63 -5.85
CA LEU A 230 0.61 1.27 -4.45
C LEU A 230 0.05 -0.15 -4.32
N ILE A 231 0.76 -1.00 -3.59
CA ILE A 231 0.39 -2.41 -3.36
C ILE A 231 -0.30 -2.52 -1.98
N PRO A 232 -1.49 -3.18 -1.91
CA PRO A 232 -2.22 -3.34 -0.65
C PRO A 232 -1.59 -4.40 0.27
N PRO A 233 -1.81 -4.31 1.61
CA PRO A 233 -1.20 -5.21 2.61
C PRO A 233 -1.63 -6.67 2.49
N PHE A 234 -2.76 -6.96 1.84
CA PHE A 234 -3.33 -8.29 1.73
C PHE A 234 -2.86 -9.07 0.48
N GLU A 235 -2.14 -8.45 -0.46
CA GLU A 235 -1.61 -9.16 -1.62
C GLU A 235 -0.47 -10.09 -1.21
N THR A 236 -0.53 -11.33 -1.70
CA THR A 236 0.46 -12.37 -1.47
C THR A 236 1.30 -12.59 -2.71
N PHE A 237 2.57 -12.88 -2.50
CA PHE A 237 3.53 -13.08 -3.57
C PHE A 237 4.27 -14.39 -3.38
N ARG A 238 4.61 -15.04 -4.50
CA ARG A 238 5.58 -16.11 -4.54
C ARG A 238 6.94 -15.52 -4.87
N VAL A 239 7.93 -15.83 -4.07
CA VAL A 239 9.33 -15.54 -4.41
C VAL A 239 9.73 -16.41 -5.58
N THR A 240 10.06 -15.80 -6.72
CA THR A 240 10.46 -16.54 -7.92
C THR A 240 11.97 -16.65 -8.06
N ASN A 241 12.70 -15.61 -7.62
CA ASN A 241 14.16 -15.61 -7.65
C ASN A 241 14.72 -14.72 -6.54
N ILE A 242 15.91 -15.08 -6.04
CA ILE A 242 16.72 -14.24 -5.15
C ILE A 242 18.16 -14.32 -5.65
N THR A 243 18.77 -13.17 -5.88
CA THR A 243 20.18 -13.04 -6.26
C THR A 243 20.87 -12.07 -5.30
N LEU A 244 22.02 -12.45 -4.79
CA LEU A 244 22.88 -11.59 -3.99
C LEU A 244 24.02 -11.06 -4.86
N ARG A 245 24.32 -9.76 -4.75
CA ARG A 245 25.46 -9.12 -5.38
C ARG A 245 26.20 -8.28 -4.34
N GLY A 246 27.26 -8.83 -3.76
CA GLY A 246 27.88 -8.25 -2.58
C GLY A 246 26.87 -8.23 -1.43
N ASP A 247 26.66 -7.06 -0.84
CA ASP A 247 25.71 -6.86 0.26
C ASP A 247 24.28 -6.59 -0.21
N ASP A 248 24.05 -6.40 -1.50
CA ASP A 248 22.74 -6.07 -2.07
C ASP A 248 21.96 -7.34 -2.46
N ALA A 249 20.66 -7.36 -2.15
CA ALA A 249 19.74 -8.43 -2.54
C ALA A 249 18.81 -7.98 -3.68
N TYR A 250 18.63 -8.86 -4.66
CA TYR A 250 17.67 -8.68 -5.77
C TYR A 250 16.62 -9.78 -5.66
N ILE A 251 15.37 -9.40 -5.42
CA ILE A 251 14.28 -10.34 -5.12
C ILE A 251 13.15 -10.15 -6.13
N HIS A 252 12.81 -11.23 -6.84
CA HIS A 252 11.69 -11.23 -7.77
C HIS A 252 10.47 -11.85 -7.11
N LEU A 253 9.36 -11.11 -7.12
CA LEU A 253 8.08 -11.48 -6.55
C LEU A 253 7.01 -11.53 -7.63
N ARG A 254 6.22 -12.60 -7.66
CA ARG A 254 5.05 -12.72 -8.52
C ARG A 254 3.81 -12.83 -7.67
N SER A 255 2.78 -12.05 -7.98
CA SER A 255 1.46 -12.14 -7.34
C SER A 255 0.94 -13.58 -7.33
N HIS A 256 0.47 -14.02 -6.17
CA HIS A 256 -0.10 -15.36 -5.97
C HIS A 256 -1.59 -15.29 -5.62
N GLY A 257 -2.08 -14.12 -5.23
CA GLY A 257 -3.45 -13.87 -4.83
C GLY A 257 -3.55 -12.99 -3.62
N VAL A 258 -4.54 -13.22 -2.79
CA VAL A 258 -4.80 -12.42 -1.58
C VAL A 258 -4.92 -13.31 -0.34
N HIS A 259 -4.50 -12.77 0.79
CA HIS A 259 -4.71 -13.38 2.10
C HIS A 259 -5.11 -12.32 3.11
N SER A 260 -6.19 -12.56 3.85
CA SER A 260 -6.63 -11.70 4.93
C SER A 260 -7.04 -12.51 6.15
N LYS A 261 -6.58 -12.08 7.32
CA LYS A 261 -7.02 -12.58 8.62
C LYS A 261 -8.31 -11.89 9.07
N TYR A 262 -8.51 -10.67 8.58
CA TYR A 262 -9.64 -9.81 8.96
C TYR A 262 -10.52 -9.50 7.77
N ASN A 263 -11.82 -9.42 8.04
CA ASN A 263 -12.79 -8.84 7.12
C ASN A 263 -13.90 -8.20 7.93
N CYS A 264 -14.09 -6.88 7.79
CA CYS A 264 -15.08 -6.14 8.54
C CYS A 264 -14.83 -6.13 10.06
N ALA A 265 -13.56 -6.09 10.48
CA ALA A 265 -13.14 -6.23 11.88
C ALA A 265 -13.71 -5.16 12.82
N TRP A 266 -14.07 -3.98 12.31
CA TRP A 266 -14.72 -2.91 13.07
C TRP A 266 -16.07 -3.36 13.64
N PHE A 267 -16.80 -4.20 12.94
CA PHE A 267 -18.16 -4.60 13.34
C PHE A 267 -18.14 -5.88 14.18
N PRO A 268 -18.92 -5.95 15.27
CA PRO A 268 -19.04 -7.17 16.06
C PRO A 268 -19.63 -8.33 15.21
N GLY A 269 -19.09 -9.53 15.38
CA GLY A 269 -19.71 -10.77 14.95
C GLY A 269 -19.34 -11.33 13.56
N ARG A 270 -18.30 -10.82 12.88
CA ARG A 270 -17.80 -11.42 11.63
C ARG A 270 -16.28 -11.48 11.56
N SER A 271 -15.67 -12.42 12.28
CA SER A 271 -14.42 -13.01 11.80
C SER A 271 -14.76 -13.88 10.59
N LEU A 272 -13.89 -13.89 9.58
CA LEU A 272 -13.99 -14.89 8.50
C LEU A 272 -14.03 -16.29 9.14
N PRO A 273 -14.86 -17.21 8.66
CA PRO A 273 -14.67 -18.62 8.98
C PRO A 273 -13.22 -18.96 8.60
N ARG A 274 -12.46 -19.54 9.52
CA ARG A 274 -11.22 -20.22 9.17
C ARG A 274 -11.62 -21.24 8.10
N ASP A 275 -10.92 -21.24 6.97
CA ASP A 275 -11.04 -22.34 6.01
C ASP A 275 -10.90 -23.63 6.80
N PRO A 276 -11.84 -24.56 6.71
CA PRO A 276 -11.69 -25.84 7.39
C PRO A 276 -10.38 -26.46 6.90
N PRO A 277 -9.57 -27.08 7.78
CA PRO A 277 -8.39 -27.81 7.37
C PRO A 277 -8.82 -28.78 6.29
N GLY A 278 -8.16 -28.74 5.12
CA GLY A 278 -8.60 -29.37 3.90
C GLY A 278 -9.06 -30.80 4.11
N LEU A 279 -10.31 -31.05 3.76
CA LEU A 279 -10.86 -32.40 3.59
C LEU A 279 -10.27 -33.05 2.33
N THR A 280 -8.97 -33.26 2.33
CA THR A 280 -8.28 -34.22 1.45
C THR A 280 -8.05 -35.46 2.25
N GLY A 281 -9.02 -36.34 2.21
CA GLY A 281 -8.80 -37.67 2.75
C GLY A 281 -10.00 -38.31 3.47
N LEU A 282 -11.16 -38.42 2.84
CA LEU A 282 -12.19 -39.40 3.27
C LEU A 282 -13.28 -39.52 2.19
N LEU A 283 -12.90 -40.00 1.00
CA LEU A 283 -13.84 -40.49 -0.02
C LEU A 283 -13.25 -41.71 -0.74
N LEU A 284 -12.90 -42.75 0.03
CA LEU A 284 -12.55 -44.06 -0.49
C LEU A 284 -12.78 -45.16 0.57
N ALA A 285 -14.00 -45.26 1.07
CA ALA A 285 -14.42 -46.45 1.82
C ALA A 285 -15.95 -46.53 1.99
N ALA A 286 -16.71 -46.57 0.91
CA ALA A 286 -18.13 -46.97 0.98
C ALA A 286 -18.64 -47.46 -0.38
N LEU A 287 -17.98 -48.47 -0.99
CA LEU A 287 -18.51 -49.20 -2.14
C LEU A 287 -17.97 -50.62 -2.14
N ALA A 288 -18.26 -51.39 -1.07
CA ALA A 288 -18.05 -52.82 -1.06
C ALA A 288 -18.90 -53.45 0.04
N ALA A 289 -20.23 -53.51 -0.13
CA ALA A 289 -21.09 -54.42 0.62
C ALA A 289 -22.54 -54.39 0.10
N VAL A 290 -22.80 -54.78 -1.14
CA VAL A 290 -24.10 -55.33 -1.53
C VAL A 290 -23.86 -56.26 -2.75
N THR A 291 -23.39 -57.46 -2.51
CA THR A 291 -23.69 -58.63 -3.33
C THR A 291 -23.55 -59.88 -2.45
N GLY A 292 -24.64 -60.41 -2.05
CA GLY A 292 -24.74 -61.65 -1.31
C GLY A 292 -26.16 -62.19 -1.40
N THR A 293 -26.32 -62.96 -2.36
CA THR A 293 -27.38 -63.94 -2.73
C THR A 293 -27.73 -64.95 -1.66
N PRO A 294 -28.73 -65.75 -1.84
CA PRO A 294 -28.95 -66.57 -2.99
C PRO A 294 -30.21 -66.30 -3.74
#